data_5e3118033992e875fbe9110fa01e0df1
#
_entry.id   5e3118033992e875fbe9110fa01e0df1
#
_cell.length_a   1.000
_cell.length_b   1.000
_cell.length_c   1.000
_cell.angle_alpha   90.00
_cell.angle_beta   90.00
_cell.angle_gamma   90.00
#
_symmetry.space_group_name_H-M   'P 1'
#
loop_
_entity.id
_entity.type
_entity.pdbx_description
1 polymer ?
#
loop_
_entity_poly.entity_id
_entity_poly.type
_entity_poly.pdbx_seq_one_letter_code
_entity_poly.pdbx_strand_id
1 'polypeptide(L)'
;GTSNALKNLSSLVTIPNNILQGQFKTAGANTGRFVVNTTVGILGIFNVAEKIGFSEYEKEDYGQTLGVWGVGPGCYLVLPVLGPSTVRDTMGSFINVLGGDPYYNASTNGNNEFLTTSQFATTKILTGIDFRAKNLETIDNLEKNSLDFYASVKSLYLQDRQRKIANKNITSSATIEVLYEGDWEEIESQ
;
A
#
# COMPACT_ATOMS: atom_id res chain seq x y z
N GLY A 1 -13.52 4.78 10.94
CA GLY A 1 -13.86 3.41 11.34
C GLY A 1 -13.57 2.40 10.24
N THR A 2 -14.28 2.44 9.12
CA THR A 2 -14.15 1.47 8.00
C THR A 2 -12.73 1.40 7.45
N SER A 3 -12.09 2.54 7.24
CA SER A 3 -10.71 2.61 6.78
C SER A 3 -9.72 1.95 7.75
N ASN A 4 -9.92 2.11 9.05
CA ASN A 4 -9.08 1.48 10.06
C ASN A 4 -9.26 -0.05 10.06
N ALA A 5 -10.49 -0.54 9.92
CA ALA A 5 -10.78 -1.96 9.80
C ALA A 5 -10.11 -2.57 8.55
N LEU A 6 -10.18 -1.88 7.40
CA LEU A 6 -9.50 -2.31 6.17
C LEU A 6 -7.98 -2.32 6.32
N LYS A 7 -7.39 -1.33 7.00
CA LYS A 7 -5.95 -1.32 7.34
C LYS A 7 -5.58 -2.49 8.26
N ASN A 8 -6.42 -2.79 9.25
CA ASN A 8 -6.21 -3.90 10.16
C ASN A 8 -6.22 -5.24 9.42
N LEU A 9 -7.19 -5.46 8.52
CA LEU A 9 -7.23 -6.63 7.66
C LEU A 9 -6.01 -6.73 6.74
N SER A 10 -5.56 -5.60 6.19
CA SER A 10 -4.35 -5.54 5.35
C SER A 10 -3.08 -5.98 6.10
N SER A 11 -3.07 -5.92 7.44
CA SER A 11 -1.95 -6.40 8.26
C SER A 11 -1.69 -7.89 8.07
N LEU A 12 -2.71 -8.68 7.74
CA LEU A 12 -2.56 -10.12 7.47
C LEU A 12 -1.69 -10.40 6.23
N VAL A 13 -1.65 -9.48 5.26
CA VAL A 13 -0.74 -9.56 4.11
C VAL A 13 0.60 -8.88 4.42
N THR A 14 0.56 -7.76 5.15
CA THR A 14 1.76 -6.98 5.48
C THR A 14 2.74 -7.75 6.38
N ILE A 15 2.26 -8.44 7.42
CA ILE A 15 3.11 -9.17 8.38
C ILE A 15 3.95 -10.25 7.69
N PRO A 16 3.37 -11.17 6.87
CA PRO A 16 4.17 -12.14 6.12
C PRO A 16 5.19 -11.49 5.19
N ASN A 17 4.82 -10.40 4.51
CA ASN A 17 5.73 -9.69 3.63
C ASN A 17 6.90 -9.04 4.39
N ASN A 18 6.66 -8.45 5.57
CA ASN A 18 7.76 -7.97 6.41
C ASN A 18 8.73 -9.11 6.79
N ILE A 19 8.22 -10.31 7.10
CA ILE A 19 9.05 -11.48 7.42
C ILE A 19 9.87 -11.90 6.20
N LEU A 20 9.24 -12.01 5.02
CA LEU A 20 9.89 -12.38 3.76
C LEU A 20 10.96 -11.37 3.31
N GLN A 21 10.81 -10.11 3.71
CA GLN A 21 11.78 -9.03 3.48
C GLN A 21 12.88 -8.96 4.56
N GLY A 22 12.84 -9.83 5.58
CA GLY A 22 13.80 -9.82 6.70
C GLY A 22 13.55 -8.72 7.74
N GLN A 23 12.42 -8.05 7.70
CA GLN A 23 12.05 -6.95 8.59
C GLN A 23 11.36 -7.47 9.87
N PHE A 24 12.03 -8.30 10.65
CA PHE A 24 11.43 -8.95 11.82
C PHE A 24 10.93 -7.99 12.90
N LYS A 25 11.63 -6.85 13.09
CA LYS A 25 11.20 -5.82 14.05
C LYS A 25 9.88 -5.18 13.64
N THR A 26 9.75 -4.82 12.36
CA THR A 26 8.52 -4.25 11.78
C THR A 26 7.39 -5.28 11.78
N ALA A 27 7.69 -6.55 11.45
CA ALA A 27 6.73 -7.65 11.53
C ALA A 27 6.17 -7.81 12.95
N GLY A 28 7.04 -7.76 13.98
CA GLY A 28 6.62 -7.83 15.39
C GLY A 28 5.74 -6.65 15.80
N ALA A 29 6.11 -5.43 15.40
CA ALA A 29 5.31 -4.22 15.66
C ALA A 29 3.93 -4.29 14.98
N ASN A 30 3.88 -4.72 13.71
CA ASN A 30 2.62 -4.88 12.98
C ASN A 30 1.75 -6.00 13.56
N THR A 31 2.35 -7.09 14.06
CA THR A 31 1.62 -8.13 14.78
C THR A 31 1.01 -7.58 16.06
N GLY A 32 1.76 -6.84 16.87
CA GLY A 32 1.24 -6.17 18.07
C GLY A 32 0.09 -5.21 17.75
N ARG A 33 0.24 -4.39 16.70
CA ARG A 33 -0.82 -3.49 16.21
C ARG A 33 -2.08 -4.27 15.83
N PHE A 34 -1.93 -5.36 15.07
CA PHE A 34 -3.05 -6.20 14.64
C PHE A 34 -3.80 -6.76 15.84
N VAL A 35 -3.11 -7.32 16.82
CA VAL A 35 -3.71 -7.89 18.03
C VAL A 35 -4.45 -6.82 18.82
N VAL A 36 -3.82 -5.68 19.12
CA VAL A 36 -4.42 -4.58 19.89
C VAL A 36 -5.65 -4.02 19.17
N ASN A 37 -5.54 -3.74 17.88
CA ASN A 37 -6.66 -3.17 17.12
C ASN A 37 -7.80 -4.19 16.95
N THR A 38 -7.51 -5.47 16.85
CA THR A 38 -8.55 -6.52 16.73
C THR A 38 -9.28 -6.73 18.06
N THR A 39 -8.56 -6.73 19.18
CA THR A 39 -9.15 -7.01 20.52
C THR A 39 -9.76 -5.74 21.14
N VAL A 40 -8.94 -4.72 21.40
CA VAL A 40 -9.34 -3.48 22.06
C VAL A 40 -10.02 -2.52 21.07
N GLY A 41 -9.59 -2.53 19.81
CA GLY A 41 -10.09 -1.67 18.74
C GLY A 41 -11.35 -2.16 18.05
N ILE A 42 -12.03 -3.21 18.57
CA ILE A 42 -13.25 -3.81 18.01
C ILE A 42 -13.03 -4.15 16.52
N LEU A 43 -12.30 -5.25 16.26
CA LEU A 43 -11.95 -5.72 14.91
C LEU A 43 -11.22 -4.67 14.04
N GLY A 44 -10.55 -3.70 14.67
CA GLY A 44 -9.79 -2.67 13.98
C GLY A 44 -10.60 -1.43 13.57
N ILE A 45 -11.85 -1.28 14.00
CA ILE A 45 -12.64 -0.07 13.77
C ILE A 45 -11.95 1.15 14.42
N PHE A 46 -11.40 0.95 15.61
CA PHE A 46 -10.62 1.95 16.32
C PHE A 46 -9.12 1.64 16.23
N ASN A 47 -8.32 2.63 15.81
CA ASN A 47 -6.86 2.49 15.77
C ASN A 47 -6.27 2.78 17.16
N VAL A 48 -6.44 1.83 18.08
CA VAL A 48 -5.96 1.95 19.46
C VAL A 48 -4.44 1.82 19.52
N ALA A 49 -3.85 0.98 18.69
CA ALA A 49 -2.41 0.75 18.66
C ALA A 49 -1.63 2.06 18.42
N GLU A 50 -2.09 2.93 17.54
CA GLU A 50 -1.47 4.24 17.31
C GLU A 50 -1.53 5.14 18.55
N LYS A 51 -2.67 5.13 19.27
CA LYS A 51 -2.86 5.93 20.47
C LYS A 51 -1.97 5.50 21.64
N ILE A 52 -1.55 4.24 21.68
CA ILE A 52 -0.65 3.71 22.73
C ILE A 52 0.83 3.70 22.31
N GLY A 53 1.16 4.34 21.16
CA GLY A 53 2.54 4.60 20.77
C GLY A 53 3.18 3.59 19.84
N PHE A 54 2.41 2.70 19.19
CA PHE A 54 2.96 1.91 18.09
C PHE A 54 3.31 2.81 16.91
N SER A 55 4.40 2.46 16.21
CA SER A 55 4.83 3.16 14.98
C SER A 55 3.72 3.18 13.92
N GLU A 56 3.75 4.15 13.02
CA GLU A 56 2.79 4.26 11.94
C GLU A 56 2.77 2.97 11.09
N TYR A 57 1.57 2.61 10.61
CA TYR A 57 1.37 1.42 9.78
C TYR A 57 1.77 1.69 8.33
N GLU A 58 2.74 0.96 7.84
CA GLU A 58 3.10 0.92 6.43
C GLU A 58 2.64 -0.39 5.81
N LYS A 59 1.92 -0.29 4.69
CA LYS A 59 1.40 -1.44 3.98
C LYS A 59 2.50 -2.06 3.12
N GLU A 60 2.73 -3.36 3.33
CA GLU A 60 3.60 -4.17 2.49
C GLU A 60 2.79 -5.12 1.62
N ASP A 61 3.35 -5.47 0.47
CA ASP A 61 2.76 -6.40 -0.49
C ASP A 61 3.82 -7.27 -1.18
N TYR A 62 3.37 -8.33 -1.86
CA TYR A 62 4.30 -9.25 -2.53
C TYR A 62 5.07 -8.61 -3.70
N GLY A 63 4.54 -7.57 -4.36
CA GLY A 63 5.27 -6.82 -5.37
C GLY A 63 6.47 -6.08 -4.77
N GLN A 64 6.33 -5.52 -3.56
CA GLN A 64 7.44 -4.94 -2.81
C GLN A 64 8.45 -6.01 -2.40
N THR A 65 7.99 -7.14 -1.88
CA THR A 65 8.85 -8.27 -1.50
C THR A 65 9.67 -8.78 -2.69
N LEU A 66 9.06 -8.96 -3.85
CA LEU A 66 9.78 -9.30 -5.09
C LEU A 66 10.81 -8.22 -5.46
N GLY A 67 10.48 -6.94 -5.26
CA GLY A 67 11.41 -5.83 -5.48
C GLY A 67 12.61 -5.87 -4.54
N VAL A 68 12.40 -6.14 -3.26
CA VAL A 68 13.49 -6.33 -2.27
C VAL A 68 14.40 -7.50 -2.66
N TRP A 69 13.84 -8.56 -3.24
CA TRP A 69 14.60 -9.70 -3.77
C TRP A 69 15.29 -9.43 -5.11
N GLY A 70 15.21 -8.20 -5.65
CA GLY A 70 15.90 -7.78 -6.86
C GLY A 70 15.12 -7.97 -8.15
N VAL A 71 13.84 -8.34 -8.09
CA VAL A 71 13.00 -8.41 -9.29
C VAL A 71 12.68 -7.00 -9.78
N GLY A 72 13.07 -6.67 -11.01
CA GLY A 72 12.79 -5.39 -11.63
C GLY A 72 11.28 -5.13 -11.83
N PRO A 73 10.85 -3.88 -12.00
CA PRO A 73 9.44 -3.53 -12.15
C PRO A 73 8.81 -4.09 -13.45
N GLY A 74 9.60 -4.28 -14.49
CA GLY A 74 9.11 -4.59 -15.83
C GLY A 74 8.35 -3.41 -16.46
N CYS A 75 7.42 -3.70 -17.36
CA CYS A 75 6.61 -2.66 -18.00
C CYS A 75 5.62 -2.03 -17.02
N TYR A 76 5.42 -0.73 -17.16
CA TYR A 76 4.35 -0.02 -16.48
C TYR A 76 3.00 -0.35 -17.15
N LEU A 77 2.00 -0.61 -16.35
CA LEU A 77 0.65 -1.00 -16.75
C LEU A 77 -0.38 -0.11 -16.07
N VAL A 78 -1.48 0.14 -16.73
CA VAL A 78 -2.67 0.74 -16.10
C VAL A 78 -3.78 -0.30 -16.14
N LEU A 79 -4.08 -0.87 -14.99
CA LEU A 79 -5.09 -1.91 -14.86
C LEU A 79 -6.48 -1.28 -14.68
N PRO A 80 -7.50 -1.78 -15.40
CA PRO A 80 -8.87 -1.34 -15.17
C PRO A 80 -9.25 -1.49 -13.69
N VAL A 81 -9.91 -0.50 -13.12
CA VAL A 81 -10.35 -0.45 -11.72
C VAL A 81 -9.21 -0.40 -10.69
N LEU A 82 -8.09 -1.10 -10.92
CA LEU A 82 -6.96 -1.17 -9.98
C LEU A 82 -5.96 -0.02 -10.14
N GLY A 83 -5.96 0.66 -11.31
CA GLY A 83 -5.11 1.82 -11.57
C GLY A 83 -3.67 1.47 -11.96
N PRO A 84 -2.70 2.36 -11.63
CA PRO A 84 -1.30 2.22 -12.00
C PRO A 84 -0.67 0.98 -11.35
N SER A 85 0.13 0.26 -12.12
CA SER A 85 0.83 -0.95 -11.71
C SER A 85 2.10 -1.18 -12.54
N THR A 86 2.84 -2.23 -12.21
CA THR A 86 3.92 -2.78 -13.04
C THR A 86 3.71 -4.28 -13.20
N VAL A 87 4.43 -4.92 -14.13
CA VAL A 87 4.37 -6.38 -14.30
C VAL A 87 4.69 -7.08 -12.98
N ARG A 88 5.76 -6.68 -12.28
CA ARG A 88 6.12 -7.23 -10.97
C ARG A 88 5.00 -7.08 -9.94
N ASP A 89 4.43 -5.89 -9.82
CA ASP A 89 3.42 -5.60 -8.81
C ASP A 89 2.09 -6.28 -9.14
N THR A 90 1.77 -6.44 -10.42
CA THR A 90 0.65 -7.24 -10.89
C THR A 90 0.85 -8.71 -10.53
N MET A 91 2.05 -9.28 -10.77
CA MET A 91 2.36 -10.65 -10.34
C MET A 91 2.27 -10.82 -8.83
N GLY A 92 2.77 -9.84 -8.05
CA GLY A 92 2.60 -9.82 -6.60
C GLY A 92 1.12 -9.84 -6.18
N SER A 93 0.27 -9.12 -6.91
CA SER A 93 -1.18 -9.13 -6.67
C SER A 93 -1.82 -10.48 -7.00
N PHE A 94 -1.34 -11.18 -8.01
CA PHE A 94 -1.77 -12.55 -8.31
C PHE A 94 -1.42 -13.53 -7.19
N ILE A 95 -0.30 -13.38 -6.51
CA ILE A 95 0.06 -14.22 -5.35
C ILE A 95 -1.03 -14.11 -4.27
N ASN A 96 -1.57 -12.91 -4.03
CA ASN A 96 -2.69 -12.74 -3.11
C ASN A 96 -3.91 -13.58 -3.52
N VAL A 97 -4.26 -13.57 -4.81
CA VAL A 97 -5.42 -14.30 -5.34
C VAL A 97 -5.20 -15.82 -5.34
N LEU A 98 -3.95 -16.27 -5.57
CA LEU A 98 -3.58 -17.69 -5.60
C LEU A 98 -3.39 -18.31 -4.19
N GLY A 99 -3.78 -17.60 -3.15
CA GLY A 99 -3.73 -18.13 -1.79
C GLY A 99 -2.66 -17.50 -0.89
N GLY A 100 -1.94 -16.49 -1.39
CA GLY A 100 -0.99 -15.70 -0.59
C GLY A 100 -1.65 -14.71 0.37
N ASP A 101 -2.96 -14.50 0.27
CA ASP A 101 -3.71 -13.67 1.20
C ASP A 101 -4.31 -14.54 2.33
N PRO A 102 -3.75 -14.49 3.55
CA PRO A 102 -4.27 -15.29 4.66
C PRO A 102 -5.74 -14.97 4.99
N TYR A 103 -6.17 -13.74 4.73
CA TYR A 103 -7.56 -13.34 4.92
C TYR A 103 -8.48 -14.01 3.89
N TYR A 104 -8.06 -14.07 2.61
CA TYR A 104 -8.79 -14.82 1.59
C TYR A 104 -8.91 -16.29 1.99
N ASN A 105 -7.79 -16.93 2.35
CA ASN A 105 -7.78 -18.34 2.73
C ASN A 105 -8.64 -18.63 3.98
N ALA A 106 -8.56 -17.77 5.00
CA ALA A 106 -9.34 -17.95 6.22
C ALA A 106 -10.84 -17.70 6.00
N SER A 107 -11.20 -16.83 5.05
CA SER A 107 -12.60 -16.42 4.83
C SER A 107 -13.34 -17.24 3.77
N THR A 108 -12.61 -17.80 2.77
CA THR A 108 -13.24 -18.45 1.61
C THR A 108 -12.88 -19.93 1.45
N ASN A 109 -11.85 -20.42 2.11
CA ASN A 109 -11.26 -21.74 1.85
C ASN A 109 -11.38 -22.72 3.04
N GLY A 110 -12.21 -22.44 4.04
CA GLY A 110 -12.37 -23.28 5.23
C GLY A 110 -13.77 -23.86 5.37
N ASN A 111 -13.95 -24.84 6.28
CA ASN A 111 -15.25 -25.39 6.66
C ASN A 111 -16.23 -24.33 7.25
N ASN A 112 -15.75 -23.11 7.47
CA ASN A 112 -16.54 -21.96 7.89
C ASN A 112 -16.31 -20.82 6.88
N GLU A 113 -17.00 -20.86 5.74
CA GLU A 113 -17.00 -19.79 4.75
C GLU A 113 -17.71 -18.55 5.33
N PHE A 114 -16.94 -17.61 5.91
CA PHE A 114 -17.49 -16.34 6.38
C PHE A 114 -17.80 -15.37 5.24
N LEU A 115 -17.10 -15.50 4.11
CA LEU A 115 -17.27 -14.64 2.94
C LEU A 115 -17.23 -15.46 1.66
N THR A 116 -18.13 -15.14 0.74
CA THR A 116 -18.04 -15.64 -0.63
C THR A 116 -16.96 -14.87 -1.40
N THR A 117 -16.45 -15.45 -2.49
CA THR A 117 -15.50 -14.80 -3.39
C THR A 117 -15.98 -13.43 -3.87
N SER A 118 -17.28 -13.25 -4.09
CA SER A 118 -17.87 -11.96 -4.47
C SER A 118 -17.80 -10.92 -3.35
N GLN A 119 -18.03 -11.32 -2.11
CA GLN A 119 -17.91 -10.42 -0.95
C GLN A 119 -16.45 -10.02 -0.72
N PHE A 120 -15.48 -10.94 -0.92
CA PHE A 120 -14.07 -10.62 -0.89
C PHE A 120 -13.70 -9.61 -1.99
N ALA A 121 -14.15 -9.81 -3.23
CA ALA A 121 -13.95 -8.86 -4.31
C ALA A 121 -14.54 -7.48 -3.97
N THR A 122 -15.71 -7.44 -3.32
CA THR A 122 -16.32 -6.20 -2.85
C THR A 122 -15.43 -5.45 -1.86
N THR A 123 -14.76 -6.15 -0.93
CA THR A 123 -13.82 -5.48 0.01
C THR A 123 -12.63 -4.85 -0.71
N LYS A 124 -12.13 -5.48 -1.79
CA LYS A 124 -11.05 -4.90 -2.62
C LYS A 124 -11.52 -3.67 -3.39
N ILE A 125 -12.72 -3.70 -3.95
CA ILE A 125 -13.34 -2.55 -4.63
C ILE A 125 -13.53 -1.39 -3.63
N LEU A 126 -14.07 -1.65 -2.44
CA LEU A 126 -14.23 -0.65 -1.39
C LEU A 126 -12.89 -0.03 -0.98
N THR A 127 -11.83 -0.84 -0.90
CA THR A 127 -10.48 -0.33 -0.63
C THR A 127 -9.99 0.61 -1.73
N GLY A 128 -10.27 0.30 -3.00
CA GLY A 128 -9.96 1.17 -4.13
C GLY A 128 -10.72 2.50 -4.10
N ILE A 129 -12.02 2.45 -3.75
CA ILE A 129 -12.85 3.63 -3.58
C ILE A 129 -12.36 4.50 -2.41
N ASP A 130 -12.02 3.90 -1.26
CA ASP A 130 -11.47 4.62 -0.10
C ASP A 130 -10.14 5.30 -0.44
N PHE A 131 -9.27 4.61 -1.19
CA PHE A 131 -8.02 5.19 -1.68
C PHE A 131 -8.27 6.41 -2.59
N ARG A 132 -9.16 6.26 -3.58
CA ARG A 132 -9.50 7.37 -4.49
C ARG A 132 -10.12 8.54 -3.73
N ALA A 133 -11.04 8.27 -2.81
CA ALA A 133 -11.69 9.31 -2.01
C ALA A 133 -10.70 10.12 -1.16
N LYS A 134 -9.69 9.44 -0.59
CA LYS A 134 -8.65 10.09 0.22
C LYS A 134 -7.67 10.92 -0.60
N ASN A 135 -7.45 10.55 -1.86
CA ASN A 135 -6.49 11.20 -2.75
C ASN A 135 -7.18 12.03 -3.85
N LEU A 136 -8.48 12.30 -3.74
CA LEU A 136 -9.24 12.97 -4.78
C LEU A 136 -8.64 14.33 -5.13
N GLU A 137 -8.37 15.16 -4.14
CA GLU A 137 -7.79 16.49 -4.32
C GLU A 137 -6.41 16.44 -4.97
N THR A 138 -5.57 15.51 -4.53
CA THR A 138 -4.23 15.31 -5.11
C THR A 138 -4.30 14.87 -6.55
N ILE A 139 -5.21 13.95 -6.89
CA ILE A 139 -5.40 13.45 -8.26
C ILE A 139 -5.94 14.56 -9.14
N ASP A 140 -6.94 15.31 -8.69
CA ASP A 140 -7.53 16.44 -9.44
C ASP A 140 -6.52 17.57 -9.66
N ASN A 141 -5.69 17.88 -8.67
CA ASN A 141 -4.60 18.86 -8.79
C ASN A 141 -3.54 18.38 -9.80
N LEU A 142 -3.19 17.10 -9.76
CA LEU A 142 -2.26 16.53 -10.73
C LEU A 142 -2.81 16.58 -12.15
N GLU A 143 -4.10 16.27 -12.34
CA GLU A 143 -4.75 16.34 -13.65
C GLU A 143 -4.79 17.77 -14.21
N LYS A 144 -5.07 18.77 -13.37
CA LYS A 144 -5.17 20.18 -13.77
C LYS A 144 -3.83 20.85 -14.04
N ASN A 145 -2.78 20.46 -13.29
CA ASN A 145 -1.50 21.18 -13.28
C ASN A 145 -0.37 20.46 -14.02
N SER A 146 -0.55 19.19 -14.42
CA SER A 146 0.48 18.47 -15.17
C SER A 146 0.36 18.70 -16.67
N LEU A 147 1.47 18.86 -17.35
CA LEU A 147 1.53 18.92 -18.82
C LEU A 147 1.18 17.57 -19.45
N ASP A 148 1.56 16.48 -18.81
CA ASP A 148 1.23 15.10 -19.18
C ASP A 148 0.82 14.33 -17.91
N PHE A 149 -0.47 14.15 -17.77
CA PHE A 149 -1.05 13.43 -16.61
C PHE A 149 -0.54 11.98 -16.53
N TYR A 150 -0.44 11.28 -17.68
CA TYR A 150 0.03 9.89 -17.70
C TYR A 150 1.49 9.78 -17.25
N ALA A 151 2.37 10.64 -17.78
CA ALA A 151 3.78 10.65 -17.40
C ALA A 151 3.96 10.99 -15.91
N SER A 152 3.19 11.94 -15.40
CA SER A 152 3.21 12.35 -14.00
C SER A 152 2.76 11.22 -13.07
N VAL A 153 1.62 10.56 -13.35
CA VAL A 153 1.13 9.43 -12.57
C VAL A 153 2.11 8.26 -12.61
N LYS A 154 2.68 7.93 -13.79
CA LYS A 154 3.68 6.88 -13.95
C LYS A 154 4.92 7.18 -13.11
N SER A 155 5.44 8.40 -13.16
CA SER A 155 6.63 8.82 -12.42
C SER A 155 6.40 8.71 -10.90
N LEU A 156 5.31 9.27 -10.41
CA LEU A 156 4.94 9.21 -8.99
C LEU A 156 4.77 7.77 -8.50
N TYR A 157 4.09 6.93 -9.29
CA TYR A 157 3.93 5.52 -8.94
C TYR A 157 5.28 4.80 -8.81
N LEU A 158 6.15 4.95 -9.81
CA LEU A 158 7.46 4.28 -9.80
C LEU A 158 8.35 4.77 -8.67
N GLN A 159 8.36 6.08 -8.38
CA GLN A 159 9.11 6.66 -7.26
C GLN A 159 8.59 6.16 -5.91
N ASP A 160 7.25 6.13 -5.70
CA ASP A 160 6.65 5.61 -4.48
C ASP A 160 6.99 4.14 -4.26
N ARG A 161 6.90 3.32 -5.32
CA ARG A 161 7.27 1.89 -5.26
C ARG A 161 8.76 1.70 -4.95
N GLN A 162 9.63 2.47 -5.58
CA GLN A 162 11.07 2.39 -5.32
C GLN A 162 11.41 2.79 -3.89
N ARG A 163 10.78 3.84 -3.35
CA ARG A 163 10.93 4.26 -1.96
C ARG A 163 10.52 3.16 -0.99
N LYS A 164 9.35 2.53 -1.20
CA LYS A 164 8.84 1.43 -0.37
C LYS A 164 9.77 0.22 -0.40
N ILE A 165 10.27 -0.18 -1.58
CA ILE A 165 11.22 -1.28 -1.73
C ILE A 165 12.55 -0.98 -1.03
N ALA A 166 13.01 0.28 -1.06
CA ALA A 166 14.21 0.69 -0.33
C ALA A 166 14.00 0.72 1.19
N ASN A 167 12.77 0.49 1.69
CA ASN A 167 12.40 0.52 3.11
C ASN A 167 12.81 1.82 3.81
N LYS A 168 12.75 2.94 3.08
CA LYS A 168 13.08 4.26 3.60
C LYS A 168 11.80 4.94 4.06
N ASN A 169 11.65 5.08 5.36
CA ASN A 169 10.63 5.92 5.97
C ASN A 169 10.97 7.40 5.67
N ILE A 170 10.40 7.94 4.62
CA ILE A 170 10.45 9.38 4.37
C ILE A 170 9.09 9.94 4.79
N THR A 171 9.08 10.71 5.85
CA THR A 171 7.94 11.52 6.25
C THR A 171 7.53 12.37 5.04
N SER A 172 6.28 12.28 4.62
CA SER A 172 5.77 12.80 3.34
C SER A 172 5.97 14.31 3.09
N SER A 173 6.36 15.07 4.10
CA SER A 173 6.66 16.50 3.98
C SER A 173 7.97 16.81 3.27
N ALA A 174 9.00 15.95 3.41
CA ALA A 174 10.32 16.24 2.81
C ALA A 174 10.38 15.97 1.29
N THR A 175 9.48 15.14 0.75
CA THR A 175 9.54 14.76 -0.67
C THR A 175 8.98 15.86 -1.59
N ILE A 176 8.06 16.67 -1.10
CA ILE A 176 7.50 17.80 -1.86
C ILE A 176 8.48 18.98 -1.86
N GLU A 177 9.19 19.24 -0.76
CA GLU A 177 10.20 20.30 -0.67
C GLU A 177 11.39 20.05 -1.59
N VAL A 178 11.91 18.82 -1.65
CA VAL A 178 13.08 18.49 -2.50
C VAL A 178 12.76 18.61 -4.00
N LEU A 179 11.51 18.43 -4.42
CA LEU A 179 11.09 18.62 -5.82
C LEU A 179 10.92 20.11 -6.19
N TYR A 180 10.76 20.99 -5.21
CA TYR A 180 10.63 22.43 -5.45
C TYR A 180 11.96 23.21 -5.32
N GLU A 181 12.94 22.72 -4.56
CA GLU A 181 14.21 23.39 -4.35
C GLU A 181 15.31 23.01 -5.36
N GLY A 182 15.18 21.87 -6.06
CA GLY A 182 16.27 21.34 -6.91
C GLY A 182 16.37 21.93 -8.32
N ASP A 183 15.31 22.54 -8.87
CA ASP A 183 15.27 22.85 -10.32
C ASP A 183 15.38 24.34 -10.68
N TRP A 184 15.45 25.24 -9.71
CA TRP A 184 15.44 26.69 -10.02
C TRP A 184 16.77 27.41 -9.87
N GLU A 185 17.74 26.82 -9.17
CA GLU A 185 19.08 27.46 -8.99
C GLU A 185 20.00 27.32 -10.21
N GLU A 186 19.77 26.39 -11.15
CA GLU A 186 20.60 26.27 -12.36
C GLU A 186 20.21 27.20 -13.51
N ILE A 187 19.05 27.86 -13.46
CA ILE A 187 18.57 28.72 -14.56
C ILE A 187 19.01 30.19 -14.39
N GLU A 188 19.36 30.64 -13.19
CA GLU A 188 19.80 32.02 -12.94
C GLU A 188 21.31 32.26 -13.09
N SER A 189 22.11 31.24 -13.43
CA SER A 189 23.59 31.38 -13.56
C SER A 189 24.13 31.25 -14.99
N GLN A 190 23.28 31.44 -16.04
CA GLN A 190 23.74 31.50 -17.42
C GLN A 190 23.41 32.84 -18.07
#